data_f351bfe9bf467c4136e80567cc05c0e0
#
_entry.id   f351bfe9bf467c4136e80567cc05c0e0
#
_cell.length_a   1.000
_cell.length_b   1.000
_cell.length_c   1.000
_cell.angle_alpha   90.00
_cell.angle_beta   90.00
_cell.angle_gamma   90.00
#
_symmetry.space_group_name_H-M   'P 1'
#
loop_
_entity.id
_entity.type
_entity.pdbx_description
1 polymer ?
#
loop_
_entity_poly.entity_id
_entity_poly.type
_entity_poly.pdbx_seq_one_letter_code
_entity_poly.pdbx_strand_id
1 'polypeptide(L)'
;MPKQRRVTIVLAGLTLLVFVLSLPSSLRDIIDRGGFYIFSQAFLDDIPKRLTGPGRFRFVLQPLIAIVLGVLGGLADVRAGRPPYLYALILHRDQRRELVKSGFKTVLNLLLMGILLDAVFQWVILGSSHPGAALVVGPVLVVTPYAVARALSNRLAR
;
A
#
# COMPACT_ATOMS: atom_id res chain seq x y z
N MET A 1 4.91 5.37 -25.37
CA MET A 1 4.19 5.19 -24.09
C MET A 1 4.71 6.20 -23.07
N PRO A 2 3.87 6.89 -22.32
CA PRO A 2 4.33 7.82 -21.29
C PRO A 2 5.19 7.07 -20.25
N LYS A 3 6.29 7.69 -19.81
CA LYS A 3 7.29 7.11 -18.89
C LYS A 3 6.64 6.46 -17.63
N GLN A 4 5.61 7.10 -17.11
CA GLN A 4 4.87 6.61 -15.93
C GLN A 4 4.20 5.24 -16.17
N ARG A 5 3.62 5.01 -17.35
CA ARG A 5 2.98 3.72 -17.68
C ARG A 5 3.99 2.58 -17.76
N ARG A 6 5.20 2.84 -18.27
CA ARG A 6 6.28 1.84 -18.29
C ARG A 6 6.71 1.45 -16.88
N VAL A 7 6.88 2.42 -15.98
CA VAL A 7 7.22 2.16 -14.57
C VAL A 7 6.14 1.31 -13.90
N THR A 8 4.87 1.65 -14.08
CA THR A 8 3.76 0.87 -13.51
C THR A 8 3.77 -0.58 -14.02
N ILE A 9 3.98 -0.79 -15.33
CA ILE A 9 4.01 -2.15 -15.91
C ILE A 9 5.20 -2.96 -15.35
N VAL A 10 6.37 -2.35 -15.24
CA VAL A 10 7.57 -3.02 -14.69
C VAL A 10 7.33 -3.38 -13.21
N LEU A 11 6.84 -2.44 -12.40
CA LEU A 11 6.54 -2.70 -10.99
C LEU A 11 5.48 -3.80 -10.82
N ALA A 12 4.41 -3.75 -11.60
CA ALA A 12 3.37 -4.78 -11.56
C ALA A 12 3.91 -6.15 -11.97
N GLY A 13 4.73 -6.21 -13.02
CA GLY A 13 5.39 -7.45 -13.47
C GLY A 13 6.33 -8.03 -12.42
N LEU A 14 7.17 -7.19 -11.79
CA LEU A 14 8.06 -7.62 -10.71
C LEU A 14 7.28 -8.10 -9.48
N THR A 15 6.23 -7.39 -9.10
CA THR A 15 5.36 -7.79 -7.97
C THR A 15 4.70 -9.15 -8.24
N LEU A 16 4.17 -9.33 -9.46
CA LEU A 16 3.57 -10.60 -9.87
C LEU A 16 4.60 -11.73 -9.87
N LEU A 17 5.80 -11.48 -10.42
CA LEU A 17 6.88 -12.47 -10.43
C LEU A 17 7.25 -12.93 -9.03
N VAL A 18 7.47 -11.97 -8.10
CA VAL A 18 7.79 -12.30 -6.70
C VAL A 18 6.65 -13.08 -6.05
N PHE A 19 5.40 -12.75 -6.34
CA PHE A 19 4.25 -13.48 -5.82
C PHE A 19 4.21 -14.93 -6.33
N VAL A 20 4.40 -15.13 -7.63
CA VAL A 20 4.43 -16.49 -8.24
C VAL A 20 5.56 -17.32 -7.64
N LEU A 21 6.76 -16.74 -7.48
CA LEU A 21 7.91 -17.44 -6.88
C LEU A 21 7.70 -17.75 -5.39
N SER A 22 6.88 -16.95 -4.68
CA SER A 22 6.58 -17.14 -3.26
C SER A 22 5.40 -18.10 -3.01
N LEU A 23 4.60 -18.44 -4.03
CA LEU A 23 3.43 -19.30 -3.87
C LEU A 23 3.75 -20.68 -3.26
N PRO A 24 4.78 -21.42 -3.72
CA PRO A 24 5.06 -22.77 -3.18
C PRO A 24 5.39 -22.75 -1.68
N SER A 25 6.21 -21.77 -1.25
CA SER A 25 6.57 -21.63 0.18
C SER A 25 5.36 -21.19 1.02
N SER A 26 4.57 -20.25 0.51
CA SER A 26 3.37 -19.78 1.21
C SER A 26 2.29 -20.85 1.36
N LEU A 27 2.11 -21.70 0.35
CA LEU A 27 1.14 -22.79 0.41
C LEU A 27 1.58 -23.86 1.43
N ARG A 28 2.86 -24.22 1.46
CA ARG A 28 3.40 -25.12 2.49
C ARG A 28 3.17 -24.57 3.88
N ASP A 29 3.51 -23.29 4.10
CA ASP A 29 3.30 -22.63 5.39
C ASP A 29 1.83 -22.61 5.83
N ILE A 30 0.87 -22.43 4.91
CA ILE A 30 -0.56 -22.48 5.23
C ILE A 30 -0.98 -23.88 5.65
N ILE A 31 -0.47 -24.91 4.98
CA ILE A 31 -0.77 -26.32 5.29
C ILE A 31 -0.17 -26.68 6.65
N ASP A 32 1.11 -26.35 6.87
CA ASP A 32 1.85 -26.70 8.09
C ASP A 32 1.33 -25.99 9.34
N ARG A 33 0.88 -24.75 9.20
CA ARG A 33 0.33 -23.91 10.30
C ARG A 33 -1.18 -24.07 10.49
N GLY A 34 -1.89 -24.64 9.54
CA GLY A 34 -3.36 -24.74 9.57
C GLY A 34 -4.09 -23.40 9.38
N GLY A 35 -3.41 -22.35 8.86
CA GLY A 35 -4.01 -21.03 8.66
C GLY A 35 -3.11 -20.02 7.96
N PHE A 36 -3.69 -18.87 7.63
CA PHE A 36 -2.96 -17.79 6.96
C PHE A 36 -1.99 -17.11 7.93
N TYR A 37 -0.75 -16.91 7.49
CA TYR A 37 0.31 -16.24 8.24
C TYR A 37 -0.12 -14.90 8.85
N ILE A 38 -0.87 -14.07 8.12
CA ILE A 38 -1.30 -12.74 8.58
C ILE A 38 -2.18 -12.77 9.85
N PHE A 39 -2.86 -13.89 10.10
CA PHE A 39 -3.69 -14.08 11.30
C PHE A 39 -3.01 -14.95 12.37
N SER A 40 -1.72 -15.26 12.20
CA SER A 40 -0.97 -16.08 13.12
C SER A 40 -0.19 -15.24 14.15
N GLN A 41 0.13 -15.85 15.31
CA GLN A 41 1.03 -15.25 16.29
C GLN A 41 2.38 -14.91 15.68
N ALA A 42 2.89 -15.74 14.77
CA ALA A 42 4.16 -15.49 14.08
C ALA A 42 4.18 -14.16 13.31
N PHE A 43 3.05 -13.72 12.73
CA PHE A 43 2.97 -12.41 12.10
C PHE A 43 3.19 -11.27 13.10
N LEU A 44 2.60 -11.38 14.28
CA LEU A 44 2.76 -10.37 15.35
C LEU A 44 4.20 -10.36 15.89
N ASP A 45 4.80 -11.53 16.08
CA ASP A 45 6.18 -11.68 16.55
C ASP A 45 7.21 -11.17 15.52
N ASP A 46 6.86 -11.14 14.25
CA ASP A 46 7.71 -10.63 13.18
C ASP A 46 7.57 -9.12 12.95
N ILE A 47 6.57 -8.45 13.54
CA ILE A 47 6.40 -6.98 13.42
C ILE A 47 7.65 -6.23 13.92
N PRO A 48 8.22 -6.51 15.11
CA PRO A 48 9.45 -5.87 15.56
C PRO A 48 10.63 -6.07 14.59
N LYS A 49 10.80 -7.28 14.05
CA LYS A 49 11.86 -7.58 13.06
C LYS A 49 11.72 -6.76 11.79
N ARG A 50 10.48 -6.53 11.34
CA ARG A 50 10.18 -5.66 10.17
C ARG A 50 10.52 -4.20 10.45
N LEU A 51 10.29 -3.73 11.69
CA LEU A 51 10.54 -2.34 12.10
C LEU A 51 12.01 -2.04 12.38
N THR A 52 12.80 -3.04 12.79
CA THR A 52 14.22 -2.88 13.18
C THR A 52 15.18 -3.41 12.12
N GLY A 53 14.72 -4.26 11.20
CA GLY A 53 15.54 -4.89 10.17
C GLY A 53 15.96 -3.97 9.02
N PRO A 54 16.72 -4.52 8.04
CA PRO A 54 17.06 -3.80 6.82
C PRO A 54 15.76 -3.37 6.10
N GLY A 55 15.71 -2.14 5.64
CA GLY A 55 14.50 -1.58 5.00
C GLY A 55 13.46 -0.97 5.96
N ARG A 56 13.79 -0.85 7.26
CA ARG A 56 12.94 -0.14 8.25
C ARG A 56 12.54 1.27 7.81
N PHE A 57 13.39 1.96 7.06
CA PHE A 57 13.14 3.31 6.55
C PHE A 57 11.87 3.39 5.69
N ARG A 58 11.42 2.30 5.08
CA ARG A 58 10.17 2.28 4.31
C ARG A 58 8.93 2.57 5.16
N PHE A 59 8.93 2.16 6.44
CA PHE A 59 7.83 2.43 7.37
C PHE A 59 7.70 3.93 7.71
N VAL A 60 8.73 4.72 7.42
CA VAL A 60 8.71 6.19 7.51
C VAL A 60 8.54 6.82 6.14
N LEU A 61 9.34 6.41 5.17
CA LEU A 61 9.40 7.04 3.84
C LEU A 61 8.11 6.83 3.03
N GLN A 62 7.53 5.63 3.05
CA GLN A 62 6.31 5.35 2.30
C GLN A 62 5.09 6.14 2.83
N PRO A 63 4.79 6.13 4.14
CA PRO A 63 3.74 6.99 4.68
C PRO A 63 4.00 8.48 4.44
N LEU A 64 5.24 8.95 4.56
CA LEU A 64 5.59 10.35 4.33
C LEU A 64 5.28 10.78 2.88
N ILE A 65 5.72 9.98 1.89
CA ILE A 65 5.40 10.25 0.48
C ILE A 65 3.89 10.19 0.25
N ALA A 66 3.21 9.21 0.84
CA ALA A 66 1.76 9.07 0.74
C ALA A 66 1.02 10.30 1.34
N ILE A 67 1.48 10.83 2.47
CA ILE A 67 0.96 12.07 3.08
C ILE A 67 1.14 13.25 2.13
N VAL A 68 2.34 13.44 1.57
CA VAL A 68 2.60 14.53 0.61
C VAL A 68 1.67 14.44 -0.59
N LEU A 69 1.53 13.26 -1.19
CA LEU A 69 0.60 13.02 -2.31
C LEU A 69 -0.86 13.26 -1.89
N GLY A 70 -1.22 12.89 -0.68
CA GLY A 70 -2.54 13.11 -0.10
C GLY A 70 -2.85 14.59 0.06
N VAL A 71 -1.91 15.37 0.63
CA VAL A 71 -2.04 16.83 0.77
C VAL A 71 -2.23 17.49 -0.59
N LEU A 72 -1.39 17.18 -1.56
CA LEU A 72 -1.51 17.74 -2.92
C LEU A 72 -2.86 17.35 -3.57
N GLY A 73 -3.32 16.11 -3.36
CA GLY A 73 -4.62 15.66 -3.81
C GLY A 73 -5.79 16.40 -3.15
N GLY A 74 -5.71 16.63 -1.84
CA GLY A 74 -6.74 17.36 -1.09
C GLY A 74 -6.84 18.84 -1.50
N LEU A 75 -5.71 19.50 -1.72
CA LEU A 75 -5.67 20.87 -2.25
C LEU A 75 -6.25 20.95 -3.68
N ALA A 76 -5.99 19.97 -4.50
CA ALA A 76 -6.58 19.87 -5.84
C ALA A 76 -8.11 19.66 -5.78
N ASP A 77 -8.59 18.88 -4.82
CA ASP A 77 -10.03 18.68 -4.59
C ASP A 77 -10.72 19.98 -4.14
N VAL A 78 -10.07 20.78 -3.28
CA VAL A 78 -10.60 22.12 -2.90
C VAL A 78 -10.74 23.04 -4.11
N ARG A 79 -9.69 23.14 -4.93
CA ARG A 79 -9.72 23.95 -6.16
C ARG A 79 -10.81 23.52 -7.14
N ALA A 80 -11.15 22.23 -7.13
CA ALA A 80 -12.21 21.66 -7.96
C ALA A 80 -13.60 21.69 -7.30
N GLY A 81 -13.75 22.30 -6.13
CA GLY A 81 -15.01 22.37 -5.39
C GLY A 81 -15.51 21.02 -4.86
N ARG A 82 -14.64 20.01 -4.79
CA ARG A 82 -15.01 18.64 -4.37
C ARG A 82 -15.09 18.55 -2.84
N PRO A 83 -16.02 17.73 -2.31
CA PRO A 83 -16.10 17.46 -0.87
C PRO A 83 -14.85 16.72 -0.37
N PRO A 84 -14.59 16.70 0.97
CA PRO A 84 -13.49 15.97 1.57
C PRO A 84 -13.50 14.49 1.15
N TYR A 85 -12.31 13.95 0.80
CA TYR A 85 -12.14 12.65 0.15
C TYR A 85 -12.86 11.50 0.88
N LEU A 86 -12.62 11.34 2.19
CA LEU A 86 -13.24 10.28 2.98
C LEU A 86 -14.75 10.47 3.15
N TYR A 87 -15.20 11.71 3.32
CA TYR A 87 -16.62 12.05 3.40
C TYR A 87 -17.35 11.67 2.10
N ALA A 88 -16.76 12.04 0.96
CA ALA A 88 -17.32 11.72 -0.34
C ALA A 88 -17.31 10.21 -0.64
N LEU A 89 -16.28 9.48 -0.21
CA LEU A 89 -16.21 8.02 -0.35
C LEU A 89 -17.34 7.31 0.41
N ILE A 90 -17.75 7.83 1.57
CA ILE A 90 -18.78 7.21 2.41
C ILE A 90 -20.18 7.60 1.93
N LEU A 91 -20.41 8.89 1.72
CA LEU A 91 -21.76 9.45 1.55
C LEU A 91 -22.16 9.70 0.10
N HIS A 92 -21.21 9.95 -0.83
CA HIS A 92 -21.51 10.26 -2.23
C HIS A 92 -21.24 9.07 -3.14
N ARG A 93 -22.24 8.18 -3.31
CA ARG A 93 -22.12 6.97 -4.15
C ARG A 93 -21.76 7.28 -5.59
N ASP A 94 -22.28 8.36 -6.13
CA ASP A 94 -22.08 8.78 -7.54
C ASP A 94 -20.62 9.12 -7.84
N GLN A 95 -19.92 9.73 -6.90
CA GLN A 95 -18.53 10.17 -7.05
C GLN A 95 -17.51 9.12 -6.58
N ARG A 96 -17.96 8.10 -5.83
CA ARG A 96 -17.10 7.09 -5.20
C ARG A 96 -16.15 6.45 -6.20
N ARG A 97 -16.66 6.01 -7.36
CA ARG A 97 -15.86 5.32 -8.39
C ARG A 97 -14.74 6.20 -8.93
N GLU A 98 -15.05 7.46 -9.21
CA GLU A 98 -14.06 8.44 -9.70
C GLU A 98 -13.01 8.76 -8.65
N LEU A 99 -13.42 8.98 -7.40
CA LEU A 99 -12.53 9.28 -6.29
C LEU A 99 -11.58 8.12 -5.99
N VAL A 100 -12.10 6.88 -5.95
CA VAL A 100 -11.28 5.66 -5.77
C VAL A 100 -10.29 5.54 -6.94
N LYS A 101 -10.77 5.67 -8.18
CA LYS A 101 -9.92 5.56 -9.37
C LYS A 101 -8.83 6.64 -9.39
N SER A 102 -9.18 7.87 -9.06
CA SER A 102 -8.23 8.99 -8.96
C SER A 102 -7.19 8.77 -7.86
N GLY A 103 -7.64 8.40 -6.66
CA GLY A 103 -6.76 8.09 -5.53
C GLY A 103 -5.81 6.94 -5.85
N PHE A 104 -6.36 5.82 -6.32
CA PHE A 104 -5.58 4.64 -6.69
C PHE A 104 -4.53 4.95 -7.76
N LYS A 105 -4.91 5.70 -8.82
CA LYS A 105 -3.98 6.11 -9.87
C LYS A 105 -2.83 6.95 -9.33
N THR A 106 -3.08 7.78 -8.32
CA THR A 106 -2.05 8.63 -7.71
C THR A 106 -1.04 7.83 -6.92
N VAL A 107 -1.50 6.83 -6.14
CA VAL A 107 -0.63 6.04 -5.25
C VAL A 107 -0.18 4.71 -5.82
N LEU A 108 -0.65 4.31 -7.00
CA LEU A 108 -0.44 2.97 -7.56
C LEU A 108 1.04 2.54 -7.59
N ASN A 109 1.92 3.40 -8.09
CA ASN A 109 3.34 3.06 -8.16
C ASN A 109 3.98 2.94 -6.78
N LEU A 110 3.60 3.82 -5.85
CA LEU A 110 4.06 3.76 -4.46
C LEU A 110 3.53 2.51 -3.76
N LEU A 111 2.28 2.13 -4.04
CA LEU A 111 1.65 0.92 -3.53
C LEU A 111 2.33 -0.35 -4.04
N LEU A 112 2.53 -0.45 -5.36
CA LEU A 112 3.24 -1.58 -5.97
C LEU A 112 4.67 -1.71 -5.44
N MET A 113 5.40 -0.59 -5.32
CA MET A 113 6.71 -0.55 -4.70
C MET A 113 6.65 -1.03 -3.24
N GLY A 114 5.64 -0.59 -2.48
CA GLY A 114 5.45 -1.01 -1.09
C GLY A 114 5.24 -2.51 -0.94
N ILE A 115 4.37 -3.08 -1.74
CA ILE A 115 4.08 -4.51 -1.76
C ILE A 115 5.33 -5.31 -2.19
N LEU A 116 6.00 -4.88 -3.26
CA LEU A 116 7.22 -5.52 -3.76
C LEU A 116 8.33 -5.53 -2.70
N LEU A 117 8.59 -4.38 -2.10
CA LEU A 117 9.61 -4.25 -1.05
C LEU A 117 9.26 -5.10 0.18
N ASP A 118 7.98 -5.16 0.58
CA ASP A 118 7.58 -6.01 1.69
C ASP A 118 7.84 -7.48 1.42
N ALA A 119 7.48 -7.96 0.24
CA ALA A 119 7.71 -9.35 -0.16
C ALA A 119 9.21 -9.69 -0.24
N VAL A 120 10.03 -8.80 -0.80
CA VAL A 120 11.49 -8.97 -0.87
C VAL A 120 12.11 -8.95 0.52
N PHE A 121 11.75 -8.01 1.39
CA PHE A 121 12.28 -7.93 2.74
C PHE A 121 11.86 -9.10 3.63
N GLN A 122 10.65 -9.65 3.44
CA GLN A 122 10.27 -10.89 4.10
C GLN A 122 11.25 -12.02 3.76
N TRP A 123 11.59 -12.17 2.49
CA TRP A 123 12.57 -13.17 2.06
C TRP A 123 13.94 -12.96 2.73
N VAL A 124 14.43 -11.71 2.74
CA VAL A 124 15.75 -11.37 3.30
C VAL A 124 15.79 -11.52 4.83
N ILE A 125 14.70 -11.16 5.52
CA ILE A 125 14.68 -11.11 7.01
C ILE A 125 14.15 -12.41 7.61
N LEU A 126 13.10 -12.98 7.02
CA LEU A 126 12.38 -14.13 7.56
C LEU A 126 12.74 -15.45 6.87
N GLY A 127 13.51 -15.39 5.77
CA GLY A 127 13.83 -16.58 4.94
C GLY A 127 12.66 -17.12 4.13
N SER A 128 11.46 -16.57 4.30
CA SER A 128 10.24 -16.93 3.57
C SER A 128 9.42 -15.69 3.22
N SER A 129 8.69 -15.72 2.11
CA SER A 129 7.83 -14.62 1.71
C SER A 129 6.37 -15.04 1.78
N HIS A 130 5.56 -14.19 2.41
CA HIS A 130 4.12 -14.36 2.58
C HIS A 130 3.39 -13.26 1.79
N PRO A 131 3.02 -13.49 0.53
CA PRO A 131 2.38 -12.49 -0.33
C PRO A 131 1.12 -11.87 0.28
N GLY A 132 0.33 -12.68 1.01
CA GLY A 132 -0.86 -12.20 1.72
C GLY A 132 -0.55 -11.10 2.74
N ALA A 133 0.55 -11.20 3.47
CA ALA A 133 0.98 -10.16 4.40
C ALA A 133 1.45 -8.89 3.66
N ALA A 134 2.18 -9.05 2.56
CA ALA A 134 2.61 -7.91 1.73
C ALA A 134 1.43 -7.15 1.13
N LEU A 135 0.35 -7.86 0.73
CA LEU A 135 -0.90 -7.26 0.24
C LEU A 135 -1.68 -6.49 1.31
N VAL A 136 -1.37 -6.65 2.57
CA VAL A 136 -1.99 -5.88 3.66
C VAL A 136 -1.06 -4.78 4.15
N VAL A 137 0.18 -5.11 4.45
CA VAL A 137 1.15 -4.14 4.99
C VAL A 137 1.43 -3.00 4.02
N GLY A 138 1.64 -3.31 2.72
CA GLY A 138 1.86 -2.29 1.68
C GLY A 138 0.72 -1.27 1.57
N PRO A 139 -0.54 -1.71 1.36
CA PRO A 139 -1.70 -0.81 1.35
C PRO A 139 -1.90 -0.02 2.64
N VAL A 140 -1.72 -0.63 3.81
CA VAL A 140 -1.86 0.08 5.09
C VAL A 140 -0.87 1.23 5.19
N LEU A 141 0.39 1.02 4.81
CA LEU A 141 1.44 2.05 4.85
C LEU A 141 1.25 3.17 3.83
N VAL A 142 0.50 2.96 2.76
CA VAL A 142 0.35 3.92 1.66
C VAL A 142 -1.06 4.49 1.60
N VAL A 143 -2.09 3.64 1.55
CA VAL A 143 -3.47 4.09 1.30
C VAL A 143 -4.04 4.82 2.50
N THR A 144 -3.77 4.35 3.73
CA THR A 144 -4.29 4.98 4.95
C THR A 144 -3.76 6.40 5.13
N PRO A 145 -2.43 6.66 5.18
CA PRO A 145 -1.92 8.01 5.35
C PRO A 145 -2.28 8.92 4.17
N TYR A 146 -2.31 8.41 2.94
CA TYR A 146 -2.79 9.15 1.78
C TYR A 146 -4.24 9.63 1.93
N ALA A 147 -5.15 8.73 2.27
CA ALA A 147 -6.58 9.03 2.37
C ALA A 147 -6.86 10.02 3.51
N VAL A 148 -6.20 9.85 4.65
CA VAL A 148 -6.32 10.74 5.80
C VAL A 148 -5.77 12.13 5.46
N ALA A 149 -4.56 12.21 4.92
CA ALA A 149 -3.94 13.48 4.54
C ALA A 149 -4.75 14.22 3.47
N ARG A 150 -5.30 13.51 2.47
CA ARG A 150 -6.17 14.09 1.43
C ARG A 150 -7.47 14.66 2.00
N ALA A 151 -8.08 13.95 2.96
CA ALA A 151 -9.30 14.41 3.61
C ALA A 151 -9.07 15.63 4.52
N LEU A 152 -7.98 15.59 5.33
CA LEU A 152 -7.64 16.67 6.25
C LEU A 152 -7.24 17.94 5.51
N SER A 153 -6.36 17.85 4.51
CA SER A 153 -5.92 19.02 3.74
C SER A 153 -7.08 19.69 3.00
N ASN A 154 -8.05 18.91 2.50
CA ASN A 154 -9.26 19.47 1.91
C ASN A 154 -10.10 20.25 2.94
N ARG A 155 -10.22 19.74 4.17
CA ARG A 155 -10.96 20.41 5.25
C ARG A 155 -10.30 21.68 5.74
N LEU A 156 -8.96 21.66 5.87
CA LEU A 156 -8.20 22.80 6.40
C LEU A 156 -8.03 23.93 5.39
N ALA A 157 -8.12 23.63 4.09
CA ALA A 157 -7.94 24.61 3.02
C ALA A 157 -9.27 25.20 2.49
N ARG A 158 -10.41 24.87 3.13
CA ARG A 158 -11.73 25.50 2.89
C ARG A 158 -11.95 26.67 3.81
#